data_48e59594dde2dcdfeda9b7810112a1cd
#
_entry.id   48e59594dde2dcdfeda9b7810112a1cd
#
_cell.length_a   1.000
_cell.length_b   1.000
_cell.length_c   1.000
_cell.angle_alpha   90.00
_cell.angle_beta   90.00
_cell.angle_gamma   90.00
#
_symmetry.space_group_name_H-M   'P 1'
#
loop_
_entity.id
_entity.type
_entity.pdbx_description
1 polymer ?
#
loop_
_entity_poly.entity_id
_entity_poly.type
_entity_poly.pdbx_seq_one_letter_code
_entity_poly.pdbx_strand_id
1 'polypeptide(L)'
;MTEVPRIISVDDHVVEPPDLWSSRLPARYQDRGPRIKRQRITLGGATTGGGTMSWVEDKDGAWSDVWYYDDLVSPLMMLSAAVGFDEVGFNLTTFDEIRKGTWDKHERLADMAANHVDAAICFPNTLPRFCGQTFYEREDKELALLCVKAYNDWMIDEWSAGEGKGKLIPLTLIPLWDANLAADEIRRCAAKGSFAVTFPENPHPLGLPSIHDKNDFWKPFFEACEETGTVVCMHIGSSSKMPSTSPDAPFIISSTLTFQNAMGSLCDYLFSGTLAKYPKLTIAYSEGQVGWMPYILERADKLWEERSDNSFGTWLPEPPSSYIAGRVYGCIFDDATGLRNRDVIGMDQICFETDYPHADSTFPVSKEVLTKICAEAELNDEEIYKLTRGNAIKAFGLERFGITS
;
A
#
# COMPACT_ATOMS: atom_id res chain seq x y z
N MET A 1 21.97 4.60 -24.22
CA MET A 1 20.86 4.12 -23.40
C MET A 1 19.58 4.44 -24.14
N THR A 2 18.75 3.44 -24.33
CA THR A 2 17.40 3.62 -24.88
C THR A 2 16.61 4.55 -23.95
N GLU A 3 15.65 5.29 -24.48
CA GLU A 3 14.83 6.18 -23.65
C GLU A 3 14.00 5.33 -22.68
N VAL A 4 14.03 5.68 -21.37
CA VAL A 4 13.27 4.98 -20.34
C VAL A 4 11.77 5.13 -20.63
N PRO A 5 11.00 4.03 -20.71
CA PRO A 5 9.55 4.10 -20.90
C PRO A 5 8.86 4.92 -19.79
N ARG A 6 7.65 5.42 -20.08
CA ARG A 6 6.84 6.07 -19.04
C ARG A 6 6.47 5.06 -17.96
N ILE A 7 6.57 5.51 -16.72
CA ILE A 7 6.43 4.69 -15.51
C ILE A 7 4.96 4.30 -15.28
N ILE A 8 4.74 3.05 -14.87
CA ILE A 8 3.53 2.65 -14.15
C ILE A 8 3.93 2.46 -12.70
N SER A 9 3.55 3.40 -11.83
CA SER A 9 3.80 3.32 -10.40
C SER A 9 2.83 2.36 -9.73
N VAL A 10 3.35 1.36 -9.02
CA VAL A 10 2.51 0.38 -8.31
C VAL A 10 2.23 0.78 -6.86
N ASP A 11 2.84 1.87 -6.42
CA ASP A 11 2.63 2.45 -5.12
C ASP A 11 2.74 3.98 -5.19
N ASP A 12 1.60 4.60 -5.10
CA ASP A 12 1.38 6.02 -4.81
C ASP A 12 0.30 6.11 -3.74
N HIS A 13 0.06 7.32 -3.23
CA HIS A 13 -1.00 7.57 -2.25
C HIS A 13 -1.93 8.68 -2.68
N VAL A 14 -3.15 8.65 -2.16
CA VAL A 14 -4.10 9.75 -2.30
C VAL A 14 -4.54 10.22 -0.92
N VAL A 15 -4.38 11.51 -0.65
CA VAL A 15 -4.99 12.15 0.52
C VAL A 15 -6.48 12.27 0.24
N GLU A 16 -7.30 11.69 1.09
CA GLU A 16 -8.74 11.64 0.89
C GLU A 16 -9.32 13.05 0.86
N PRO A 17 -10.13 13.41 -0.17
CA PRO A 17 -10.76 14.73 -0.23
C PRO A 17 -11.63 15.04 0.99
N PRO A 18 -11.68 16.29 1.45
CA PRO A 18 -12.36 16.68 2.70
C PRO A 18 -13.84 16.29 2.78
N ASP A 19 -14.50 16.22 1.62
CA ASP A 19 -15.93 15.95 1.49
C ASP A 19 -16.27 14.51 1.10
N LEU A 20 -15.28 13.63 0.96
CA LEU A 20 -15.47 12.26 0.48
C LEU A 20 -16.61 11.55 1.20
N TRP A 21 -16.59 11.54 2.52
CA TRP A 21 -17.61 10.85 3.33
C TRP A 21 -18.83 11.71 3.62
N SER A 22 -18.64 12.99 3.89
CA SER A 22 -19.75 13.90 4.22
C SER A 22 -20.75 14.05 3.07
N SER A 23 -20.31 13.91 1.82
CA SER A 23 -21.17 13.94 0.64
C SER A 23 -21.92 12.63 0.36
N ARG A 24 -21.50 11.49 0.97
CA ARG A 24 -22.02 10.14 0.65
C ARG A 24 -22.73 9.45 1.79
N LEU A 25 -22.40 9.79 3.03
CA LEU A 25 -23.01 9.15 4.19
C LEU A 25 -24.45 9.62 4.42
N PRO A 26 -25.35 8.72 4.88
CA PRO A 26 -26.71 9.09 5.28
C PRO A 26 -26.72 10.21 6.33
N ALA A 27 -27.77 11.05 6.32
CA ALA A 27 -27.91 12.20 7.22
C ALA A 27 -27.73 11.86 8.72
N ARG A 28 -28.18 10.68 9.15
CA ARG A 28 -28.04 10.22 10.56
C ARG A 28 -26.58 10.04 11.00
N TYR A 29 -25.63 9.98 10.08
CA TYR A 29 -24.20 9.78 10.36
C TYR A 29 -23.33 11.02 10.10
N GLN A 30 -23.91 12.14 9.65
CA GLN A 30 -23.16 13.35 9.31
C GLN A 30 -22.31 13.90 10.47
N ASP A 31 -22.82 13.80 11.71
CA ASP A 31 -22.12 14.30 12.90
C ASP A 31 -21.07 13.32 13.44
N ARG A 32 -21.14 12.03 13.08
CA ARG A 32 -20.24 10.98 13.55
C ARG A 32 -19.28 10.46 12.48
N GLY A 33 -19.70 10.50 11.21
CA GLY A 33 -18.90 10.08 10.07
C GLY A 33 -17.64 10.94 9.89
N PRO A 34 -16.70 10.46 9.03
CA PRO A 34 -15.50 11.22 8.74
C PRO A 34 -15.77 12.61 8.18
N ARG A 35 -15.16 13.62 8.79
CA ARG A 35 -15.29 15.03 8.41
C ARG A 35 -14.06 15.82 8.84
N ILE A 36 -13.77 16.90 8.14
CA ILE A 36 -12.66 17.79 8.42
C ILE A 36 -13.13 19.00 9.24
N LYS A 37 -12.28 19.42 10.20
CA LYS A 37 -12.37 20.71 10.85
C LYS A 37 -10.99 21.37 10.87
N ARG A 38 -10.92 22.63 10.44
CA ARG A 38 -9.71 23.43 10.57
C ARG A 38 -9.62 24.03 11.96
N GLN A 39 -8.54 23.76 12.64
CA GLN A 39 -8.30 24.27 14.00
C GLN A 39 -6.82 24.44 14.31
N ARG A 40 -6.53 25.15 15.41
CA ARG A 40 -5.15 25.29 15.91
C ARG A 40 -4.87 24.23 16.95
N ILE A 41 -3.74 23.56 16.77
CA ILE A 41 -3.28 22.51 17.67
C ILE A 41 -1.76 22.59 17.87
N THR A 42 -1.29 22.07 18.98
CA THR A 42 0.12 21.85 19.28
C THR A 42 0.38 20.36 19.43
N LEU A 43 1.41 19.86 18.74
CA LEU A 43 1.86 18.48 18.88
C LEU A 43 2.56 18.30 20.23
N GLY A 44 2.12 17.33 21.02
CA GLY A 44 2.88 16.77 22.10
C GLY A 44 3.84 15.73 21.51
N GLY A 45 5.06 15.63 22.01
CA GLY A 45 6.15 14.87 21.42
C GLY A 45 5.79 13.54 20.77
N ALA A 46 6.46 13.22 19.66
CA ALA A 46 6.38 11.92 18.99
C ALA A 46 7.16 10.88 19.79
N THR A 47 6.56 9.72 20.06
CA THR A 47 7.30 8.56 20.55
C THR A 47 7.84 7.76 19.36
N THR A 48 9.12 7.46 19.36
CA THR A 48 9.77 6.58 18.39
C THR A 48 9.21 5.15 18.49
N GLY A 49 9.20 4.42 17.37
CA GLY A 49 8.76 3.01 17.38
C GLY A 49 7.26 2.78 17.19
N GLY A 50 6.56 3.62 16.41
CA GLY A 50 5.14 3.45 16.09
C GLY A 50 4.18 3.93 17.18
N GLY A 51 4.65 4.80 18.06
CA GLY A 51 3.83 5.44 19.08
C GLY A 51 2.87 6.47 18.48
N THR A 52 1.69 6.57 19.09
CA THR A 52 0.70 7.59 18.77
C THR A 52 1.26 8.99 19.07
N MET A 53 1.21 9.87 18.09
CA MET A 53 1.48 11.30 18.33
C MET A 53 0.36 11.86 19.20
N SER A 54 0.72 12.51 20.28
CA SER A 54 -0.23 13.26 21.09
C SER A 54 -0.36 14.69 20.56
N TRP A 55 -1.51 15.28 20.73
CA TRP A 55 -1.77 16.67 20.34
C TRP A 55 -2.80 17.27 21.29
N VAL A 56 -2.82 18.60 21.38
CA VAL A 56 -3.78 19.36 22.17
C VAL A 56 -4.31 20.55 21.38
N GLU A 57 -5.57 20.89 21.58
CA GLU A 57 -6.09 22.16 21.07
C GLU A 57 -5.35 23.32 21.75
N ASP A 58 -4.83 24.22 20.94
CA ASP A 58 -4.03 25.35 21.41
C ASP A 58 -4.27 26.56 20.51
N LYS A 59 -4.83 27.63 21.09
CA LYS A 59 -5.11 28.88 20.37
C LYS A 59 -3.86 29.51 19.72
N ASP A 60 -2.69 29.24 20.27
CA ASP A 60 -1.39 29.73 19.81
C ASP A 60 -0.63 28.70 18.97
N GLY A 61 -1.21 27.49 18.80
CA GLY A 61 -0.67 26.39 18.01
C GLY A 61 -0.73 26.64 16.49
N ALA A 62 -0.18 25.70 15.72
CA ALA A 62 -0.23 25.71 14.26
C ALA A 62 -1.64 25.37 13.74
N TRP A 63 -2.00 25.92 12.58
CA TRP A 63 -3.20 25.49 11.89
C TRP A 63 -3.04 24.07 11.34
N SER A 64 -4.09 23.27 11.47
CA SER A 64 -4.20 21.97 10.82
C SER A 64 -5.63 21.71 10.39
N ASP A 65 -5.78 20.98 9.29
CA ASP A 65 -7.03 20.33 8.96
C ASP A 65 -7.06 18.98 9.68
N VAL A 66 -8.09 18.75 10.50
CA VAL A 66 -8.17 17.62 11.42
C VAL A 66 -9.35 16.76 11.06
N TRP A 67 -9.10 15.48 10.82
CA TRP A 67 -10.13 14.47 10.65
C TRP A 67 -10.79 14.14 11.98
N TYR A 68 -12.12 14.17 11.98
CA TYR A 68 -12.98 13.66 13.04
C TYR A 68 -13.77 12.49 12.52
N TYR A 69 -13.74 11.39 13.22
CA TYR A 69 -14.52 10.21 12.90
C TYR A 69 -14.89 9.48 14.19
N ASP A 70 -16.17 9.50 14.57
CA ASP A 70 -16.64 9.03 15.88
C ASP A 70 -15.82 9.68 17.01
N ASP A 71 -15.07 8.91 17.79
CA ASP A 71 -14.14 9.38 18.82
C ASP A 71 -12.70 9.64 18.31
N LEU A 72 -12.41 9.29 17.07
CA LEU A 72 -11.09 9.56 16.48
C LEU A 72 -10.93 11.04 16.14
N VAL A 73 -9.78 11.56 16.46
CA VAL A 73 -9.30 12.87 16.01
C VAL A 73 -7.89 12.68 15.47
N SER A 74 -7.69 12.98 14.18
CA SER A 74 -6.42 12.76 13.47
C SER A 74 -6.02 13.99 12.67
N PRO A 75 -4.99 14.73 13.09
CA PRO A 75 -4.48 15.88 12.35
C PRO A 75 -3.85 15.47 11.02
N LEU A 76 -4.00 16.33 10.02
CA LEU A 76 -3.25 16.21 8.77
C LEU A 76 -1.78 16.55 9.02
N MET A 77 -0.91 15.60 8.68
CA MET A 77 0.53 15.69 8.87
C MET A 77 1.24 15.91 7.54
N MET A 78 2.27 16.73 7.53
CA MET A 78 3.09 16.99 6.36
C MET A 78 3.67 15.70 5.75
N LEU A 79 4.07 14.73 6.57
CA LEU A 79 4.64 13.45 6.09
C LEU A 79 3.71 12.71 5.13
N SER A 80 2.39 12.82 5.31
CA SER A 80 1.40 12.19 4.43
C SER A 80 1.21 12.91 3.09
N ALA A 81 1.82 14.08 2.91
CA ALA A 81 1.70 14.91 1.71
C ALA A 81 2.95 15.79 1.54
N ALA A 82 4.13 15.17 1.63
CA ALA A 82 5.42 15.85 1.74
C ALA A 82 5.87 16.53 0.44
N VAL A 83 5.39 16.05 -0.70
CA VAL A 83 5.76 16.57 -2.01
C VAL A 83 5.36 18.04 -2.15
N GLY A 84 6.37 18.88 -2.47
CA GLY A 84 6.21 20.32 -2.64
C GLY A 84 6.67 21.16 -1.44
N PHE A 85 7.07 20.53 -0.33
CA PHE A 85 7.73 21.22 0.79
C PHE A 85 9.25 21.14 0.66
N ASP A 86 9.94 22.24 0.94
CA ASP A 86 11.41 22.30 0.90
C ASP A 86 12.05 21.52 2.05
N GLU A 87 11.38 21.52 3.22
CA GLU A 87 11.81 20.78 4.40
C GLU A 87 10.66 19.89 4.88
N VAL A 88 10.94 18.61 5.03
CA VAL A 88 9.95 17.62 5.46
C VAL A 88 10.17 17.24 6.91
N GLY A 89 9.09 17.18 7.69
CA GLY A 89 9.15 16.87 9.11
C GLY A 89 7.79 16.45 9.68
N PHE A 90 7.77 16.17 10.98
CA PHE A 90 6.56 15.89 11.74
C PHE A 90 5.78 17.18 12.04
N ASN A 91 5.42 17.91 10.98
CA ASN A 91 4.71 19.18 11.10
C ASN A 91 3.24 18.99 10.73
N LEU A 92 2.40 19.84 11.32
CA LEU A 92 0.99 19.97 10.96
C LEU A 92 0.86 20.70 9.62
N THR A 93 -0.20 20.41 8.89
CA THR A 93 -0.49 21.09 7.63
C THR A 93 -2.01 21.19 7.37
N THR A 94 -2.35 21.88 6.30
CA THR A 94 -3.73 22.08 5.85
C THR A 94 -3.87 21.72 4.37
N PHE A 95 -5.10 21.49 3.89
CA PHE A 95 -5.39 21.26 2.46
C PHE A 95 -4.99 22.44 1.56
N ASP A 96 -4.87 23.63 2.12
CA ASP A 96 -4.42 24.81 1.36
C ASP A 96 -2.89 24.84 1.15
N GLU A 97 -2.14 24.17 2.03
CA GLU A 97 -0.67 24.15 2.01
C GLU A 97 -0.11 22.95 1.24
N ILE A 98 -0.77 21.80 1.31
CA ILE A 98 -0.32 20.62 0.57
C ILE A 98 -0.52 20.78 -0.93
N ARG A 99 0.34 20.13 -1.71
CA ARG A 99 0.24 20.12 -3.18
C ARG A 99 -1.11 19.55 -3.61
N LYS A 100 -1.83 20.26 -4.48
CA LYS A 100 -3.19 19.84 -4.91
C LYS A 100 -3.24 18.46 -5.55
N GLY A 101 -2.20 18.05 -6.29
CA GLY A 101 -2.12 16.72 -6.86
C GLY A 101 -2.19 15.59 -5.83
N THR A 102 -2.04 15.87 -4.53
CA THR A 102 -2.19 14.88 -3.46
C THR A 102 -3.64 14.40 -3.28
N TRP A 103 -4.64 15.25 -3.61
CA TRP A 103 -6.07 14.98 -3.37
C TRP A 103 -7.01 15.39 -4.52
N ASP A 104 -6.56 16.21 -5.45
CA ASP A 104 -7.31 16.62 -6.64
C ASP A 104 -6.86 15.78 -7.85
N LYS A 105 -7.81 15.11 -8.49
CA LYS A 105 -7.54 14.21 -9.61
C LYS A 105 -6.92 14.93 -10.81
N HIS A 106 -7.42 16.12 -11.17
CA HIS A 106 -6.93 16.85 -12.32
C HIS A 106 -5.48 17.28 -12.14
N GLU A 107 -5.16 17.84 -10.97
CA GLU A 107 -3.80 18.22 -10.60
C GLU A 107 -2.87 16.99 -10.46
N ARG A 108 -3.39 15.85 -9.96
CA ARG A 108 -2.65 14.59 -9.92
C ARG A 108 -2.20 14.14 -11.30
N LEU A 109 -3.07 14.18 -12.29
CA LEU A 109 -2.72 13.80 -13.66
C LEU A 109 -1.67 14.73 -14.26
N ALA A 110 -1.68 16.01 -13.92
CA ALA A 110 -0.64 16.96 -14.31
C ALA A 110 0.71 16.63 -13.64
N ASP A 111 0.71 16.31 -12.35
CA ASP A 111 1.91 15.90 -11.61
C ASP A 111 2.50 14.59 -12.17
N MET A 112 1.67 13.60 -12.42
CA MET A 112 2.10 12.34 -13.06
C MET A 112 2.76 12.61 -14.42
N ALA A 113 2.15 13.46 -15.25
CA ALA A 113 2.70 13.81 -16.56
C ALA A 113 4.07 14.50 -16.42
N ALA A 114 4.24 15.41 -15.45
CA ALA A 114 5.50 16.09 -15.16
C ALA A 114 6.58 15.14 -14.64
N ASN A 115 6.18 14.10 -13.88
CA ASN A 115 7.07 13.11 -13.27
C ASN A 115 7.33 11.87 -14.16
N HIS A 116 7.03 11.92 -15.44
CA HIS A 116 7.19 10.79 -16.36
C HIS A 116 6.34 9.55 -16.02
N VAL A 117 5.25 9.70 -15.25
CA VAL A 117 4.35 8.62 -14.86
C VAL A 117 3.14 8.57 -15.79
N ASP A 118 2.78 7.38 -16.24
CA ASP A 118 1.67 7.11 -17.17
C ASP A 118 0.43 6.61 -16.45
N ALA A 119 0.63 5.71 -15.46
CA ALA A 119 -0.42 5.21 -14.61
C ALA A 119 0.10 5.00 -13.18
N ALA A 120 -0.81 5.06 -12.20
CA ALA A 120 -0.48 4.86 -10.79
C ALA A 120 -1.59 4.10 -10.06
N ILE A 121 -1.19 3.24 -9.12
CA ILE A 121 -2.07 2.62 -8.13
C ILE A 121 -1.95 3.44 -6.87
N CYS A 122 -3.08 3.94 -6.33
CA CYS A 122 -3.06 4.86 -5.20
C CYS A 122 -3.64 4.22 -3.95
N PHE A 123 -2.79 4.02 -2.94
CA PHE A 123 -3.22 3.61 -1.60
C PHE A 123 -3.99 4.74 -0.89
N PRO A 124 -4.91 4.39 0.03
CA PRO A 124 -5.44 5.35 0.99
C PRO A 124 -4.31 5.85 1.90
N ASN A 125 -4.44 7.06 2.41
CA ASN A 125 -3.29 7.69 3.07
C ASN A 125 -3.60 8.18 4.49
N THR A 126 -4.61 9.03 4.67
CA THR A 126 -4.77 9.75 5.94
C THR A 126 -5.73 9.05 6.90
N LEU A 127 -7.03 9.23 6.71
CA LEU A 127 -8.02 8.71 7.65
C LEU A 127 -8.14 7.18 7.64
N PRO A 128 -8.24 6.50 6.47
CA PRO A 128 -8.32 5.03 6.44
C PRO A 128 -7.03 4.35 6.89
N ARG A 129 -5.91 5.07 6.85
CA ARG A 129 -4.58 4.49 6.87
C ARG A 129 -4.40 3.55 5.67
N PHE A 130 -3.40 2.70 5.63
CA PHE A 130 -3.02 1.98 4.39
C PHE A 130 -3.94 0.82 3.99
N CYS A 131 -4.75 0.28 4.92
CA CYS A 131 -5.69 -0.81 4.59
C CYS A 131 -7.05 -0.73 5.32
N GLY A 132 -7.45 0.46 5.76
CA GLY A 132 -8.74 0.64 6.43
C GLY A 132 -8.71 0.28 7.92
N GLN A 133 -7.53 0.27 8.56
CA GLN A 133 -7.36 -0.05 9.99
C GLN A 133 -8.26 0.83 10.87
N THR A 134 -8.39 2.11 10.53
CA THR A 134 -9.23 3.05 11.28
C THR A 134 -10.69 2.60 11.35
N PHE A 135 -11.24 2.07 10.26
CA PHE A 135 -12.62 1.56 10.25
C PHE A 135 -12.77 0.27 11.07
N TYR A 136 -11.74 -0.58 11.03
CA TYR A 136 -11.70 -1.78 11.88
C TYR A 136 -11.68 -1.43 13.37
N GLU A 137 -10.95 -0.41 13.77
CA GLU A 137 -10.75 0.00 15.16
C GLU A 137 -12.01 0.64 15.80
N ARG A 138 -13.01 1.07 15.01
CA ARG A 138 -14.23 1.72 15.53
C ARG A 138 -15.28 0.69 15.94
N GLU A 139 -16.08 1.04 16.97
CA GLU A 139 -17.12 0.15 17.52
C GLU A 139 -18.31 -0.01 16.57
N ASP A 140 -18.77 1.10 15.96
CA ASP A 140 -19.92 1.12 15.06
C ASP A 140 -19.56 0.51 13.70
N LYS A 141 -19.74 -0.81 13.59
CA LYS A 141 -19.43 -1.56 12.36
C LYS A 141 -20.37 -1.26 11.19
N GLU A 142 -21.60 -0.78 11.48
CA GLU A 142 -22.51 -0.32 10.42
C GLU A 142 -21.97 0.95 9.75
N LEU A 143 -21.61 1.95 10.57
CA LEU A 143 -20.99 3.18 10.05
C LEU A 143 -19.64 2.88 9.38
N ALA A 144 -18.81 2.02 9.97
CA ALA A 144 -17.53 1.63 9.40
C ALA A 144 -17.68 0.99 8.01
N LEU A 145 -18.67 0.09 7.82
CA LEU A 145 -18.95 -0.53 6.54
C LEU A 145 -19.42 0.50 5.49
N LEU A 146 -20.25 1.45 5.90
CA LEU A 146 -20.67 2.56 5.03
C LEU A 146 -19.47 3.42 4.61
N CYS A 147 -18.52 3.66 5.52
CA CYS A 147 -17.31 4.42 5.22
C CYS A 147 -16.39 3.69 4.23
N VAL A 148 -16.20 2.37 4.38
CA VAL A 148 -15.45 1.53 3.44
C VAL A 148 -16.10 1.60 2.05
N LYS A 149 -17.42 1.40 1.96
CA LYS A 149 -18.13 1.46 0.68
C LYS A 149 -18.08 2.84 0.03
N ALA A 150 -18.20 3.91 0.83
CA ALA A 150 -18.11 5.28 0.33
C ALA A 150 -16.72 5.58 -0.26
N TYR A 151 -15.65 5.13 0.39
CA TYR A 151 -14.29 5.23 -0.14
C TYR A 151 -14.16 4.47 -1.47
N ASN A 152 -14.59 3.21 -1.52
CA ASN A 152 -14.47 2.38 -2.70
C ASN A 152 -15.28 2.92 -3.88
N ASP A 153 -16.50 3.42 -3.62
CA ASP A 153 -17.33 4.04 -4.66
C ASP A 153 -16.69 5.32 -5.19
N TRP A 154 -16.14 6.17 -4.32
CA TRP A 154 -15.39 7.35 -4.74
C TRP A 154 -14.13 6.97 -5.55
N MET A 155 -13.36 5.99 -5.09
CA MET A 155 -12.14 5.53 -5.75
C MET A 155 -12.44 5.04 -7.18
N ILE A 156 -13.51 4.26 -7.36
CA ILE A 156 -13.86 3.66 -8.66
C ILE A 156 -14.59 4.67 -9.56
N ASP A 157 -15.64 5.32 -9.01
CA ASP A 157 -16.59 6.09 -9.81
C ASP A 157 -16.15 7.54 -10.07
N GLU A 158 -15.18 8.03 -9.27
CA GLU A 158 -14.72 9.42 -9.39
C GLU A 158 -13.21 9.53 -9.61
N TRP A 159 -12.38 9.03 -8.70
CA TRP A 159 -10.93 9.13 -8.81
C TRP A 159 -10.40 8.44 -10.07
N SER A 160 -10.77 7.19 -10.28
CA SER A 160 -10.33 6.38 -11.42
C SER A 160 -11.20 6.54 -12.67
N ALA A 161 -12.29 7.34 -12.62
CA ALA A 161 -13.19 7.52 -13.74
C ALA A 161 -12.87 8.77 -14.59
N GLY A 162 -13.51 8.87 -15.75
CA GLY A 162 -13.34 10.00 -16.65
C GLY A 162 -11.90 10.14 -17.16
N GLU A 163 -11.25 11.27 -16.91
CA GLU A 163 -9.86 11.51 -17.31
C GLU A 163 -8.84 10.67 -16.54
N GLY A 164 -9.22 10.12 -15.36
CA GLY A 164 -8.42 9.17 -14.58
C GLY A 164 -8.44 7.75 -15.14
N LYS A 165 -9.36 7.44 -16.08
CA LYS A 165 -9.49 6.08 -16.61
C LYS A 165 -8.21 5.61 -17.32
N GLY A 166 -7.69 4.45 -16.89
CA GLY A 166 -6.44 3.89 -17.40
C GLY A 166 -5.18 4.62 -16.95
N LYS A 167 -5.30 5.61 -16.05
CA LYS A 167 -4.18 6.33 -15.44
C LYS A 167 -4.17 6.20 -13.93
N LEU A 168 -5.32 6.35 -13.28
CA LEU A 168 -5.50 6.17 -11.85
C LEU A 168 -6.20 4.82 -11.65
N ILE A 169 -5.42 3.80 -11.29
CA ILE A 169 -5.90 2.44 -11.13
C ILE A 169 -6.56 2.30 -9.75
N PRO A 170 -7.82 1.84 -9.66
CA PRO A 170 -8.51 1.78 -8.38
C PRO A 170 -7.94 0.71 -7.45
N LEU A 171 -7.63 1.10 -6.23
CA LEU A 171 -7.27 0.23 -5.12
C LEU A 171 -8.32 0.40 -4.01
N THR A 172 -8.93 -0.70 -3.60
CA THR A 172 -10.10 -0.69 -2.72
C THR A 172 -9.80 -1.20 -1.32
N LEU A 173 -10.66 -0.85 -0.37
CA LEU A 173 -10.65 -1.26 1.02
C LEU A 173 -11.62 -2.42 1.26
N ILE A 174 -11.38 -3.16 2.34
CA ILE A 174 -12.30 -4.19 2.83
C ILE A 174 -12.69 -3.98 4.29
N PRO A 175 -13.85 -4.48 4.73
CA PRO A 175 -14.18 -4.56 6.15
C PRO A 175 -13.36 -5.66 6.83
N LEU A 176 -12.21 -5.29 7.41
CA LEU A 176 -11.22 -6.21 8.01
C LEU A 176 -11.78 -7.10 9.14
N TRP A 177 -12.91 -6.73 9.75
CA TRP A 177 -13.50 -7.46 10.88
C TRP A 177 -14.36 -8.67 10.49
N ASP A 178 -14.65 -8.84 9.19
CA ASP A 178 -15.50 -9.93 8.71
C ASP A 178 -15.06 -10.34 7.30
N ALA A 179 -14.50 -11.55 7.18
CA ALA A 179 -13.97 -12.05 5.92
C ALA A 179 -15.05 -12.34 4.86
N ASN A 180 -16.31 -12.58 5.27
CA ASN A 180 -17.42 -12.75 4.30
C ASN A 180 -17.83 -11.40 3.74
N LEU A 181 -17.98 -10.37 4.57
CA LEU A 181 -18.21 -9.00 4.11
C LEU A 181 -17.06 -8.49 3.24
N ALA A 182 -15.83 -8.86 3.57
CA ALA A 182 -14.66 -8.55 2.74
C ALA A 182 -14.76 -9.21 1.36
N ALA A 183 -15.12 -10.48 1.29
CA ALA A 183 -15.34 -11.20 0.03
C ALA A 183 -16.46 -10.60 -0.82
N ASP A 184 -17.57 -10.23 -0.19
CA ASP A 184 -18.70 -9.57 -0.86
C ASP A 184 -18.28 -8.22 -1.44
N GLU A 185 -17.49 -7.44 -0.70
CA GLU A 185 -17.01 -6.12 -1.14
C GLU A 185 -15.99 -6.25 -2.29
N ILE A 186 -15.09 -7.24 -2.26
CA ILE A 186 -14.19 -7.56 -3.38
C ILE A 186 -15.00 -7.84 -4.64
N ARG A 187 -15.98 -8.75 -4.57
CA ARG A 187 -16.83 -9.07 -5.73
C ARG A 187 -17.60 -7.86 -6.23
N ARG A 188 -18.13 -7.03 -5.31
CA ARG A 188 -18.82 -5.79 -5.65
C ARG A 188 -17.90 -4.81 -6.40
N CYS A 189 -16.69 -4.61 -5.90
CA CYS A 189 -15.72 -3.72 -6.51
C CYS A 189 -15.19 -4.26 -7.85
N ALA A 190 -14.95 -5.57 -7.96
CA ALA A 190 -14.56 -6.21 -9.21
C ALA A 190 -15.64 -6.07 -10.30
N ALA A 191 -16.92 -6.19 -9.94
CA ALA A 191 -18.03 -5.96 -10.86
C ALA A 191 -18.11 -4.50 -11.35
N LYS A 192 -17.53 -3.54 -10.59
CA LYS A 192 -17.40 -2.13 -10.96
C LYS A 192 -16.08 -1.80 -11.69
N GLY A 193 -15.16 -2.77 -11.81
CA GLY A 193 -13.90 -2.62 -12.53
C GLY A 193 -12.67 -2.37 -11.66
N SER A 194 -12.72 -2.62 -10.34
CA SER A 194 -11.55 -2.60 -9.46
C SER A 194 -11.05 -4.02 -9.20
N PHE A 195 -9.75 -4.24 -9.43
CA PHE A 195 -9.10 -5.55 -9.32
C PHE A 195 -7.83 -5.50 -8.45
N ALA A 196 -7.77 -4.56 -7.54
CA ALA A 196 -6.75 -4.45 -6.52
C ALA A 196 -7.41 -4.11 -5.18
N VAL A 197 -6.94 -4.75 -4.11
CA VAL A 197 -7.44 -4.55 -2.75
C VAL A 197 -6.28 -4.44 -1.78
N THR A 198 -6.34 -3.49 -0.87
CA THR A 198 -5.31 -3.39 0.17
C THR A 198 -5.63 -4.31 1.35
N PHE A 199 -4.59 -4.94 1.91
CA PHE A 199 -4.67 -5.87 3.02
C PHE A 199 -3.48 -5.67 3.97
N PRO A 200 -3.63 -5.90 5.29
CA PRO A 200 -2.50 -5.77 6.21
C PRO A 200 -1.41 -6.81 5.92
N GLU A 201 -0.15 -6.39 5.90
CA GLU A 201 1.02 -7.28 5.73
C GLU A 201 0.98 -8.46 6.71
N ASN A 202 0.59 -8.15 7.96
CA ASN A 202 0.38 -9.13 9.01
C ASN A 202 -0.86 -8.72 9.81
N PRO A 203 -1.98 -9.46 9.69
CA PRO A 203 -3.22 -9.13 10.40
C PRO A 203 -3.12 -9.28 11.93
N HIS A 204 -2.27 -10.18 12.43
CA HIS A 204 -2.22 -10.51 13.86
C HIS A 204 -1.90 -9.32 14.79
N PRO A 205 -0.93 -8.43 14.48
CA PRO A 205 -0.68 -7.25 15.31
C PRO A 205 -1.85 -6.29 15.46
N LEU A 206 -2.81 -6.32 14.52
CA LEU A 206 -4.06 -5.57 14.61
C LEU A 206 -5.10 -6.21 15.52
N GLY A 207 -4.83 -7.40 16.09
CA GLY A 207 -5.81 -8.20 16.84
C GLY A 207 -6.73 -9.05 15.96
N LEU A 208 -6.42 -9.14 14.67
CA LEU A 208 -7.13 -9.99 13.71
C LEU A 208 -6.54 -11.42 13.69
N PRO A 209 -7.30 -12.43 13.23
CA PRO A 209 -6.74 -13.75 12.97
C PRO A 209 -5.57 -13.67 11.99
N SER A 210 -4.48 -14.40 12.27
CA SER A 210 -3.35 -14.51 11.34
C SER A 210 -3.72 -15.32 10.10
N ILE A 211 -2.91 -15.29 9.06
CA ILE A 211 -3.11 -16.13 7.87
C ILE A 211 -2.84 -17.63 8.15
N HIS A 212 -2.28 -17.94 9.33
CA HIS A 212 -2.11 -19.32 9.83
C HIS A 212 -3.30 -19.79 10.71
N ASP A 213 -4.40 -19.01 10.77
CA ASP A 213 -5.56 -19.39 11.59
C ASP A 213 -6.13 -20.73 11.18
N LYS A 214 -6.21 -21.66 12.14
CA LYS A 214 -6.70 -23.03 11.92
C LYS A 214 -8.19 -23.12 11.55
N ASN A 215 -8.94 -22.04 11.80
CA ASN A 215 -10.35 -21.95 11.41
C ASN A 215 -10.54 -21.38 10.00
N ASP A 216 -9.43 -21.12 9.29
CA ASP A 216 -9.48 -20.56 7.93
C ASP A 216 -10.28 -19.23 7.84
N PHE A 217 -10.14 -18.32 8.82
CA PHE A 217 -10.92 -17.08 8.87
C PHE A 217 -10.86 -16.30 7.56
N TRP A 218 -9.67 -16.19 6.95
CA TRP A 218 -9.46 -15.45 5.70
C TRP A 218 -9.82 -16.23 4.42
N LYS A 219 -10.35 -17.46 4.54
CA LYS A 219 -10.72 -18.26 3.38
C LYS A 219 -11.68 -17.53 2.42
N PRO A 220 -12.80 -16.91 2.86
CA PRO A 220 -13.69 -16.20 1.94
C PRO A 220 -13.01 -15.05 1.20
N PHE A 221 -12.10 -14.34 1.87
CA PHE A 221 -11.31 -13.25 1.29
C PHE A 221 -10.40 -13.76 0.16
N PHE A 222 -9.57 -14.78 0.42
CA PHE A 222 -8.66 -15.33 -0.59
C PHE A 222 -9.40 -15.99 -1.76
N GLU A 223 -10.52 -16.68 -1.50
CA GLU A 223 -11.38 -17.24 -2.55
C GLU A 223 -11.94 -16.14 -3.45
N ALA A 224 -12.41 -15.03 -2.90
CA ALA A 224 -12.91 -13.91 -3.68
C ALA A 224 -11.80 -13.23 -4.51
N CYS A 225 -10.60 -13.07 -3.96
CA CYS A 225 -9.45 -12.52 -4.69
C CYS A 225 -9.07 -13.42 -5.87
N GLU A 226 -8.98 -14.74 -5.66
CA GLU A 226 -8.66 -15.70 -6.71
C GLU A 226 -9.74 -15.78 -7.79
N GLU A 227 -11.03 -15.80 -7.39
CA GLU A 227 -12.19 -15.84 -8.28
C GLU A 227 -12.25 -14.65 -9.23
N THR A 228 -12.01 -13.46 -8.70
CA THR A 228 -12.12 -12.20 -9.45
C THR A 228 -10.82 -11.79 -10.14
N GLY A 229 -9.70 -12.42 -9.79
CA GLY A 229 -8.37 -11.99 -10.21
C GLY A 229 -7.97 -10.66 -9.56
N THR A 230 -8.45 -10.41 -8.33
CA THR A 230 -8.08 -9.23 -7.55
C THR A 230 -6.73 -9.42 -6.88
N VAL A 231 -5.82 -8.47 -7.10
CA VAL A 231 -4.48 -8.47 -6.51
C VAL A 231 -4.55 -8.03 -5.06
N VAL A 232 -3.91 -8.78 -4.17
CA VAL A 232 -3.76 -8.42 -2.76
C VAL A 232 -2.53 -7.52 -2.60
N CYS A 233 -2.76 -6.26 -2.31
CA CYS A 233 -1.71 -5.25 -2.15
C CYS A 233 -1.43 -5.01 -0.67
N MET A 234 -0.19 -5.16 -0.27
CA MET A 234 0.25 -5.00 1.12
C MET A 234 1.34 -3.94 1.19
N HIS A 235 1.07 -2.88 1.93
CA HIS A 235 1.97 -1.76 2.13
C HIS A 235 2.68 -1.89 3.48
N ILE A 236 3.96 -1.54 3.57
CA ILE A 236 4.66 -1.48 4.85
C ILE A 236 3.91 -0.57 5.83
N GLY A 237 3.89 -0.92 7.11
CA GLY A 237 3.15 -0.17 8.13
C GLY A 237 1.64 -0.47 8.18
N SER A 238 1.07 -1.23 7.24
CA SER A 238 -0.35 -1.60 7.25
C SER A 238 -0.73 -2.49 8.44
N SER A 239 0.23 -3.11 9.10
CA SER A 239 0.04 -3.85 10.38
C SER A 239 0.08 -2.96 11.62
N SER A 240 0.20 -1.63 11.47
CA SER A 240 0.29 -0.64 12.56
C SER A 240 1.47 -0.85 13.51
N LYS A 241 2.49 -1.56 13.05
CA LYS A 241 3.75 -1.74 13.78
C LYS A 241 4.92 -1.41 12.87
N MET A 242 5.76 -0.48 13.35
CA MET A 242 7.04 -0.19 12.73
C MET A 242 8.15 -0.94 13.50
N PRO A 243 9.07 -1.62 12.82
CA PRO A 243 10.20 -2.26 13.49
C PRO A 243 11.05 -1.24 14.22
N SER A 244 11.46 -1.57 15.43
CA SER A 244 12.42 -0.77 16.22
C SER A 244 13.17 -1.68 17.17
N THR A 245 14.40 -1.31 17.53
CA THR A 245 15.21 -2.10 18.45
C THR A 245 14.87 -1.82 19.92
N SER A 246 14.34 -0.62 20.21
CA SER A 246 13.86 -0.21 21.53
C SER A 246 12.99 1.04 21.43
N PRO A 247 12.20 1.37 22.48
CA PRO A 247 11.36 2.58 22.49
C PRO A 247 12.13 3.89 22.43
N ASP A 248 13.39 3.90 22.82
CA ASP A 248 14.31 5.04 22.84
C ASP A 248 15.30 5.04 21.66
N ALA A 249 15.15 4.09 20.73
CA ALA A 249 15.96 4.06 19.53
C ALA A 249 15.70 5.28 18.64
N PRO A 250 16.74 5.88 18.03
CA PRO A 250 16.56 6.95 17.05
C PRO A 250 15.64 6.53 15.90
N PHE A 251 14.80 7.45 15.42
CA PHE A 251 13.83 7.18 14.35
C PHE A 251 14.45 6.57 13.08
N ILE A 252 15.69 6.94 12.76
CA ILE A 252 16.43 6.39 11.62
C ILE A 252 16.57 4.86 11.66
N ILE A 253 16.58 4.25 12.87
CA ILE A 253 16.59 2.79 13.03
C ILE A 253 15.28 2.19 12.48
N SER A 254 14.13 2.75 12.88
CA SER A 254 12.83 2.29 12.39
C SER A 254 12.72 2.47 10.87
N SER A 255 13.14 3.62 10.33
CA SER A 255 13.15 3.87 8.89
C SER A 255 14.04 2.87 8.13
N THR A 256 15.21 2.54 8.67
CA THR A 256 16.12 1.54 8.08
C THR A 256 15.53 0.12 8.11
N LEU A 257 14.76 -0.22 9.15
CA LEU A 257 14.19 -1.55 9.36
C LEU A 257 12.77 -1.71 8.81
N THR A 258 12.19 -0.68 8.23
CA THR A 258 10.78 -0.66 7.77
C THR A 258 10.45 -1.88 6.91
N PHE A 259 11.33 -2.26 6.01
CA PHE A 259 11.17 -3.41 5.09
C PHE A 259 11.11 -4.78 5.78
N GLN A 260 11.43 -4.85 7.07
CA GLN A 260 11.32 -6.08 7.87
C GLN A 260 9.87 -6.60 7.94
N ASN A 261 8.89 -5.72 7.86
CA ASN A 261 7.48 -6.10 7.84
C ASN A 261 7.14 -6.90 6.57
N ALA A 262 7.54 -6.43 5.39
CA ALA A 262 7.35 -7.15 4.13
C ALA A 262 8.10 -8.49 4.13
N MET A 263 9.33 -8.54 4.69
CA MET A 263 10.11 -9.75 4.86
C MET A 263 9.39 -10.78 5.74
N GLY A 264 8.83 -10.36 6.87
CA GLY A 264 8.05 -11.22 7.78
C GLY A 264 6.78 -11.73 7.11
N SER A 265 6.05 -10.84 6.44
CA SER A 265 4.84 -11.18 5.69
C SER A 265 5.12 -12.19 4.58
N LEU A 266 6.19 -12.02 3.81
CA LEU A 266 6.57 -12.99 2.79
C LEU A 266 6.82 -14.38 3.39
N CYS A 267 7.53 -14.47 4.52
CA CYS A 267 7.72 -15.75 5.22
C CYS A 267 6.37 -16.38 5.62
N ASP A 268 5.42 -15.58 6.12
CA ASP A 268 4.08 -16.06 6.46
C ASP A 268 3.36 -16.63 5.24
N TYR A 269 3.33 -15.92 4.10
CA TYR A 269 2.70 -16.42 2.89
C TYR A 269 3.38 -17.65 2.30
N LEU A 270 4.72 -17.71 2.35
CA LEU A 270 5.47 -18.87 1.87
C LEU A 270 5.14 -20.14 2.68
N PHE A 271 4.98 -20.04 4.02
CA PHE A 271 4.81 -21.18 4.89
C PHE A 271 3.37 -21.44 5.37
N SER A 272 2.42 -20.53 5.14
CA SER A 272 1.02 -20.74 5.51
C SER A 272 0.29 -21.77 4.66
N GLY A 273 0.84 -22.12 3.50
CA GLY A 273 0.14 -22.92 2.50
C GLY A 273 -0.87 -22.14 1.66
N THR A 274 -1.05 -20.84 1.92
CA THR A 274 -2.01 -19.98 1.18
C THR A 274 -1.69 -19.96 -0.31
N LEU A 275 -0.43 -19.80 -0.68
CA LEU A 275 -0.01 -19.80 -2.08
C LEU A 275 -0.18 -21.18 -2.76
N ALA A 276 -0.06 -22.27 -2.03
CA ALA A 276 -0.35 -23.61 -2.55
C ALA A 276 -1.85 -23.87 -2.72
N LYS A 277 -2.65 -23.36 -1.77
CA LYS A 277 -4.12 -23.53 -1.74
C LYS A 277 -4.83 -22.69 -2.81
N TYR A 278 -4.31 -21.49 -3.10
CA TYR A 278 -4.87 -20.54 -4.06
C TYR A 278 -3.87 -20.27 -5.20
N PRO A 279 -3.78 -21.17 -6.21
CA PRO A 279 -2.73 -21.12 -7.23
C PRO A 279 -2.80 -19.92 -8.19
N LYS A 280 -3.92 -19.20 -8.24
CA LYS A 280 -4.09 -17.98 -9.05
C LYS A 280 -4.02 -16.69 -8.24
N LEU A 281 -3.85 -16.79 -6.92
CA LEU A 281 -3.72 -15.61 -6.07
C LEU A 281 -2.46 -14.83 -6.42
N THR A 282 -2.61 -13.53 -6.63
CA THR A 282 -1.51 -12.59 -6.85
C THR A 282 -1.36 -11.66 -5.66
N ILE A 283 -0.14 -11.47 -5.20
CA ILE A 283 0.25 -10.62 -4.08
C ILE A 283 1.24 -9.57 -4.57
N ALA A 284 1.07 -8.32 -4.17
CA ALA A 284 2.00 -7.23 -4.42
C ALA A 284 2.38 -6.56 -3.10
N TYR A 285 3.69 -6.44 -2.85
CA TYR A 285 4.26 -5.69 -1.74
C TYR A 285 4.60 -4.29 -2.20
N SER A 286 4.14 -3.29 -1.46
CA SER A 286 4.37 -1.88 -1.69
C SER A 286 5.34 -1.32 -0.66
N GLU A 287 6.26 -0.45 -1.11
CA GLU A 287 7.34 0.16 -0.31
C GLU A 287 8.27 -0.86 0.39
N GLY A 288 8.18 -2.14 -0.03
CA GLY A 288 8.88 -3.24 0.63
C GLY A 288 10.33 -3.42 0.19
N GLN A 289 10.77 -2.82 -0.91
CA GLN A 289 12.01 -3.11 -1.60
C GLN A 289 12.20 -4.62 -1.83
N VAL A 290 13.26 -5.05 -2.50
CA VAL A 290 13.45 -6.46 -2.86
C VAL A 290 14.85 -7.01 -2.56
N GLY A 291 15.79 -6.14 -2.17
CA GLY A 291 17.19 -6.55 -1.95
C GLY A 291 17.40 -7.58 -0.85
N TRP A 292 16.45 -7.76 0.06
CA TRP A 292 16.43 -8.77 1.12
C TRP A 292 15.87 -10.13 0.66
N MET A 293 15.11 -10.18 -0.44
CA MET A 293 14.39 -11.38 -0.91
C MET A 293 15.33 -12.57 -1.21
N PRO A 294 16.51 -12.41 -1.87
CA PRO A 294 17.39 -13.54 -2.17
C PRO A 294 17.74 -14.38 -0.96
N TYR A 295 18.12 -13.73 0.13
CA TYR A 295 18.46 -14.44 1.38
C TYR A 295 17.26 -15.20 1.97
N ILE A 296 16.10 -14.57 1.98
CA ILE A 296 14.88 -15.18 2.52
C ILE A 296 14.46 -16.39 1.71
N LEU A 297 14.48 -16.30 0.38
CA LEU A 297 14.11 -17.41 -0.50
C LEU A 297 15.06 -18.58 -0.36
N GLU A 298 16.38 -18.34 -0.40
CA GLU A 298 17.40 -19.37 -0.18
C GLU A 298 17.23 -20.03 1.19
N ARG A 299 17.04 -19.23 2.24
CA ARG A 299 16.86 -19.72 3.61
C ARG A 299 15.58 -20.54 3.77
N ALA A 300 14.49 -20.11 3.16
CA ALA A 300 13.20 -20.81 3.19
C ALA A 300 13.31 -22.19 2.54
N ASP A 301 13.90 -22.25 1.33
CA ASP A 301 14.07 -23.53 0.61
C ASP A 301 14.97 -24.50 1.37
N LYS A 302 16.07 -23.99 1.93
CA LYS A 302 16.98 -24.82 2.75
C LYS A 302 16.26 -25.41 3.96
N LEU A 303 15.48 -24.63 4.69
CA LEU A 303 14.71 -25.10 5.85
C LEU A 303 13.62 -26.09 5.42
N TRP A 304 12.95 -25.85 4.30
CA TRP A 304 11.98 -26.77 3.75
C TRP A 304 12.62 -28.13 3.40
N GLU A 305 13.76 -28.13 2.73
CA GLU A 305 14.51 -29.34 2.39
C GLU A 305 14.96 -30.12 3.63
N GLU A 306 15.57 -29.43 4.62
CA GLU A 306 16.07 -30.03 5.85
C GLU A 306 14.95 -30.56 6.77
N ARG A 307 13.70 -30.06 6.61
CA ARG A 307 12.56 -30.31 7.51
C ARG A 307 11.31 -30.80 6.79
N SER A 308 11.50 -31.47 5.65
CA SER A 308 10.42 -32.04 4.82
C SER A 308 9.60 -33.12 5.54
N ASP A 309 10.06 -33.62 6.69
CA ASP A 309 9.34 -34.53 7.58
C ASP A 309 8.24 -33.86 8.41
N ASN A 310 7.92 -32.61 8.13
CA ASN A 310 6.94 -31.79 8.86
C ASN A 310 7.30 -31.54 10.34
N SER A 311 8.58 -31.67 10.72
CA SER A 311 9.03 -31.48 12.11
C SER A 311 8.83 -30.06 12.63
N PHE A 312 8.68 -29.07 11.75
CA PHE A 312 8.37 -27.66 12.08
C PHE A 312 6.92 -27.27 11.82
N GLY A 313 6.01 -28.22 11.64
CA GLY A 313 4.56 -27.96 11.64
C GLY A 313 3.97 -27.45 10.34
N THR A 314 4.78 -27.31 9.26
CA THR A 314 4.28 -26.85 7.97
C THR A 314 4.78 -27.77 6.86
N TRP A 315 3.84 -28.37 6.13
CA TRP A 315 4.15 -29.14 4.94
C TRP A 315 3.73 -28.37 3.70
N LEU A 316 4.65 -28.25 2.75
CA LEU A 316 4.41 -27.68 1.41
C LEU A 316 4.80 -28.71 0.37
N PRO A 317 4.00 -28.87 -0.72
CA PRO A 317 4.31 -29.83 -1.79
C PRO A 317 5.58 -29.47 -2.57
N GLU A 318 5.89 -28.20 -2.68
CA GLU A 318 7.01 -27.68 -3.46
C GLU A 318 7.87 -26.74 -2.61
N PRO A 319 9.13 -26.46 -2.99
CA PRO A 319 9.96 -25.48 -2.32
C PRO A 319 9.30 -24.09 -2.24
N PRO A 320 9.41 -23.38 -1.10
CA PRO A 320 8.78 -22.08 -0.90
C PRO A 320 9.06 -21.06 -2.02
N SER A 321 10.30 -20.99 -2.54
CA SER A 321 10.65 -20.06 -3.62
C SER A 321 9.90 -20.31 -4.93
N SER A 322 9.45 -21.56 -5.17
CA SER A 322 8.71 -21.91 -6.39
C SER A 322 7.35 -21.21 -6.50
N TYR A 323 6.81 -20.70 -5.39
CA TYR A 323 5.53 -19.98 -5.38
C TYR A 323 5.64 -18.52 -5.77
N ILE A 324 6.85 -17.96 -5.96
CA ILE A 324 7.06 -16.54 -6.25
C ILE A 324 6.71 -16.18 -7.70
N ALA A 325 7.19 -16.99 -8.65
CA ALA A 325 7.13 -16.66 -10.07
C ALA A 325 5.72 -16.40 -10.59
N GLY A 326 5.48 -15.17 -11.08
CA GLY A 326 4.21 -14.72 -11.66
C GLY A 326 3.08 -14.49 -10.63
N ARG A 327 3.39 -14.51 -9.33
CA ARG A 327 2.38 -14.48 -8.28
C ARG A 327 2.69 -13.53 -7.13
N VAL A 328 3.96 -13.36 -6.78
CA VAL A 328 4.39 -12.43 -5.73
C VAL A 328 5.28 -11.38 -6.37
N TYR A 329 4.87 -10.14 -6.25
CA TYR A 329 5.56 -8.98 -6.79
C TYR A 329 6.04 -8.09 -5.66
N GLY A 330 7.23 -7.55 -5.82
CA GLY A 330 7.76 -6.46 -4.97
C GLY A 330 7.97 -5.22 -5.81
N CYS A 331 8.10 -4.07 -5.18
CA CYS A 331 8.43 -2.84 -5.86
C CYS A 331 9.64 -2.14 -5.23
N ILE A 332 10.23 -1.27 -6.01
CA ILE A 332 11.40 -0.49 -5.61
C ILE A 332 11.24 0.96 -6.07
N PHE A 333 11.77 1.89 -5.30
CA PHE A 333 12.07 3.25 -5.73
C PHE A 333 13.58 3.53 -5.80
N ASP A 334 14.40 2.93 -4.92
CA ASP A 334 15.86 3.02 -4.95
C ASP A 334 16.49 1.77 -4.29
N ASP A 335 16.54 0.65 -5.02
CA ASP A 335 17.14 -0.62 -4.55
C ASP A 335 18.05 -1.24 -5.62
N ALA A 336 19.21 -0.64 -5.83
CA ALA A 336 20.22 -1.17 -6.74
C ALA A 336 20.73 -2.57 -6.35
N THR A 337 20.68 -2.93 -5.04
CA THR A 337 21.06 -4.27 -4.56
C THR A 337 20.06 -5.31 -5.01
N GLY A 338 18.76 -5.02 -4.90
CA GLY A 338 17.69 -5.87 -5.40
C GLY A 338 17.83 -6.12 -6.90
N LEU A 339 18.04 -5.06 -7.69
CA LEU A 339 18.22 -5.18 -9.14
C LEU A 339 19.47 -5.98 -9.53
N ARG A 340 20.58 -5.86 -8.80
CA ARG A 340 21.77 -6.69 -9.06
C ARG A 340 21.54 -8.18 -8.77
N ASN A 341 20.57 -8.51 -7.93
CA ASN A 341 20.18 -9.88 -7.59
C ASN A 341 18.89 -10.34 -8.30
N ARG A 342 18.46 -9.64 -9.34
CA ARG A 342 17.21 -9.91 -10.04
C ARG A 342 17.08 -11.32 -10.61
N ASP A 343 18.21 -11.98 -10.91
CA ASP A 343 18.21 -13.36 -11.41
C ASP A 343 17.75 -14.37 -10.33
N VAL A 344 17.97 -14.05 -9.06
CA VAL A 344 17.52 -14.87 -7.91
C VAL A 344 16.07 -14.57 -7.56
N ILE A 345 15.70 -13.30 -7.57
CA ILE A 345 14.33 -12.84 -7.23
C ILE A 345 13.34 -13.21 -8.35
N GLY A 346 13.79 -13.12 -9.59
CA GLY A 346 13.00 -13.11 -10.81
C GLY A 346 12.75 -11.67 -11.28
N MET A 347 13.37 -11.27 -12.41
CA MET A 347 13.15 -9.92 -12.98
C MET A 347 11.67 -9.62 -13.23
N ASP A 348 10.88 -10.64 -13.55
CA ASP A 348 9.44 -10.54 -13.82
C ASP A 348 8.58 -10.23 -12.57
N GLN A 349 9.16 -10.22 -11.37
CA GLN A 349 8.50 -9.96 -10.09
C GLN A 349 8.85 -8.59 -9.49
N ILE A 350 9.65 -7.77 -10.16
CA ILE A 350 10.10 -6.47 -9.66
C ILE A 350 9.38 -5.36 -10.42
N CYS A 351 8.63 -4.53 -9.71
CA CYS A 351 7.96 -3.34 -10.23
C CYS A 351 8.67 -2.06 -9.74
N PHE A 352 8.33 -0.92 -10.33
CA PHE A 352 8.78 0.39 -9.88
C PHE A 352 7.63 1.16 -9.23
N GLU A 353 7.96 1.96 -8.23
CA GLU A 353 7.04 2.85 -7.52
C GLU A 353 7.60 4.26 -7.43
N THR A 354 6.73 5.26 -7.29
CA THR A 354 7.14 6.64 -7.09
C THR A 354 6.86 7.15 -5.69
N ASP A 355 6.04 6.44 -4.94
CA ASP A 355 5.60 6.75 -3.58
C ASP A 355 5.08 8.20 -3.43
N TYR A 356 4.44 8.73 -4.48
CA TYR A 356 3.84 10.07 -4.42
C TYR A 356 2.61 10.05 -3.48
N PRO A 357 2.44 10.94 -2.50
CA PRO A 357 3.22 12.16 -2.23
C PRO A 357 4.04 12.11 -0.93
N HIS A 358 4.54 10.98 -0.52
CA HIS A 358 5.28 10.81 0.73
C HIS A 358 6.67 11.47 0.71
N ALA A 359 7.36 11.42 1.86
CA ALA A 359 8.71 11.98 2.01
C ALA A 359 9.76 11.26 1.18
N ASP A 360 9.58 9.95 0.95
CA ASP A 360 10.50 9.10 0.21
C ASP A 360 10.20 9.09 -1.31
N SER A 361 9.19 9.87 -1.74
CA SER A 361 8.79 9.97 -3.14
C SER A 361 9.93 10.39 -4.06
N THR A 362 10.00 9.75 -5.21
CA THR A 362 10.92 10.14 -6.29
C THR A 362 10.46 11.34 -7.10
N PHE A 363 9.30 11.92 -6.80
CA PHE A 363 8.80 13.14 -7.46
C PHE A 363 9.69 14.36 -7.16
N PRO A 364 10.01 15.24 -8.13
CA PRO A 364 9.58 15.23 -9.52
C PRO A 364 10.63 14.61 -10.48
N VAL A 365 11.53 13.78 -9.99
CA VAL A 365 12.74 13.31 -10.70
C VAL A 365 12.75 11.77 -10.91
N SER A 366 11.56 11.15 -10.95
CA SER A 366 11.46 9.68 -11.04
C SER A 366 12.15 9.09 -12.27
N LYS A 367 12.13 9.80 -13.41
CA LYS A 367 12.86 9.39 -14.62
C LYS A 367 14.37 9.33 -14.40
N GLU A 368 14.93 10.33 -13.75
CA GLU A 368 16.35 10.44 -13.43
C GLU A 368 16.76 9.36 -12.44
N VAL A 369 15.99 9.14 -11.37
CA VAL A 369 16.22 8.08 -10.38
C VAL A 369 16.23 6.72 -11.07
N LEU A 370 15.18 6.42 -11.83
CA LEU A 370 15.06 5.16 -12.56
C LEU A 370 16.22 4.96 -13.55
N THR A 371 16.60 5.99 -14.33
CA THR A 371 17.72 5.94 -15.25
C THR A 371 19.02 5.60 -14.53
N LYS A 372 19.25 6.19 -13.37
CA LYS A 372 20.43 5.96 -12.54
C LYS A 372 20.49 4.52 -12.03
N ILE A 373 19.43 4.03 -11.37
CA ILE A 373 19.43 2.67 -10.81
C ILE A 373 19.51 1.59 -11.87
N CYS A 374 18.88 1.78 -13.03
CA CYS A 374 19.00 0.87 -14.17
C CYS A 374 20.44 0.78 -14.68
N ALA A 375 21.12 1.93 -14.77
CA ALA A 375 22.53 1.97 -15.18
C ALA A 375 23.45 1.32 -14.14
N GLU A 376 23.25 1.56 -12.83
CA GLU A 376 24.01 0.95 -11.75
C GLU A 376 23.84 -0.57 -11.66
N ALA A 377 22.66 -1.08 -12.03
CA ALA A 377 22.36 -2.51 -12.08
C ALA A 377 22.63 -3.15 -13.46
N GLU A 378 23.12 -2.38 -14.44
CA GLU A 378 23.42 -2.83 -15.79
C GLU A 378 22.22 -3.52 -16.48
N LEU A 379 21.02 -2.95 -16.35
CA LEU A 379 19.82 -3.51 -16.96
C LEU A 379 19.83 -3.31 -18.48
N ASN A 380 19.41 -4.33 -19.22
CA ASN A 380 19.15 -4.23 -20.66
C ASN A 380 17.75 -3.62 -20.93
N ASP A 381 17.47 -3.31 -22.19
CA ASP A 381 16.23 -2.62 -22.59
C ASP A 381 14.95 -3.41 -22.23
N GLU A 382 14.98 -4.74 -22.29
CA GLU A 382 13.86 -5.60 -21.89
C GLU A 382 13.63 -5.54 -20.38
N GLU A 383 14.69 -5.59 -19.60
CA GLU A 383 14.63 -5.50 -18.13
C GLU A 383 14.15 -4.11 -17.67
N ILE A 384 14.60 -3.04 -18.33
CA ILE A 384 14.11 -1.68 -18.09
C ILE A 384 12.61 -1.58 -18.37
N TYR A 385 12.14 -2.12 -19.48
CA TYR A 385 10.71 -2.17 -19.80
C TYR A 385 9.92 -2.95 -18.75
N LYS A 386 10.40 -4.12 -18.33
CA LYS A 386 9.77 -4.94 -17.28
C LYS A 386 9.64 -4.17 -15.98
N LEU A 387 10.75 -3.61 -15.49
CA LEU A 387 10.78 -2.83 -14.25
C LEU A 387 9.81 -1.65 -14.28
N THR A 388 9.86 -0.90 -15.38
CA THR A 388 9.17 0.39 -15.50
C THR A 388 7.67 0.24 -15.66
N ARG A 389 7.22 -0.80 -16.37
CA ARG A 389 5.80 -0.98 -16.71
C ARG A 389 5.34 -2.41 -16.99
N GLY A 390 6.15 -3.22 -17.67
CA GLY A 390 5.72 -4.54 -18.15
C GLY A 390 5.24 -5.46 -17.01
N ASN A 391 5.96 -5.48 -15.90
CA ASN A 391 5.58 -6.29 -14.73
C ASN A 391 4.31 -5.77 -14.06
N ALA A 392 4.13 -4.46 -13.94
CA ALA A 392 2.90 -3.85 -13.42
C ALA A 392 1.69 -4.18 -14.31
N ILE A 393 1.83 -4.10 -15.63
CA ILE A 393 0.77 -4.49 -16.57
C ILE A 393 0.34 -5.94 -16.34
N LYS A 394 1.29 -6.84 -16.21
CA LYS A 394 1.04 -8.27 -15.98
C LYS A 394 0.46 -8.54 -14.59
N ALA A 395 1.06 -8.00 -13.53
CA ALA A 395 0.66 -8.21 -12.14
C ALA A 395 -0.78 -7.79 -11.89
N PHE A 396 -1.16 -6.61 -12.39
CA PHE A 396 -2.47 -6.01 -12.16
C PHE A 396 -3.45 -6.21 -13.32
N GLY A 397 -3.05 -6.91 -14.39
CA GLY A 397 -3.89 -7.15 -15.56
C GLY A 397 -4.37 -5.84 -16.19
N LEU A 398 -3.46 -4.86 -16.36
CA LEU A 398 -3.81 -3.50 -16.76
C LEU A 398 -4.30 -3.38 -18.19
N GLU A 399 -4.18 -4.43 -19.00
CA GLU A 399 -4.76 -4.53 -20.34
C GLU A 399 -6.28 -4.28 -20.33
N ARG A 400 -6.96 -4.66 -19.23
CA ARG A 400 -8.40 -4.40 -19.00
C ARG A 400 -8.73 -2.91 -18.88
N PHE A 401 -7.73 -2.08 -18.58
CA PHE A 401 -7.84 -0.62 -18.56
C PHE A 401 -7.34 0.05 -19.84
N GLY A 402 -6.92 -0.76 -20.84
CA GLY A 402 -6.39 -0.27 -22.12
C GLY A 402 -4.89 0.00 -22.12
N ILE A 403 -4.16 -0.44 -21.07
CA ILE A 403 -2.71 -0.30 -20.95
C ILE A 403 -2.08 -1.60 -21.44
N THR A 404 -1.50 -1.61 -22.63
CA THR A 404 -1.00 -2.83 -23.32
C THR A 404 0.49 -2.84 -23.57
N SER A 405 1.18 -1.69 -23.39
CA SER A 405 2.63 -1.57 -23.66
C SER A 405 3.21 -0.37 -22.91
#